data_97a4fbfba4edf056fbe8405c8bf27348
#
_entry.id   97a4fbfba4edf056fbe8405c8bf27348
#
_cell.length_a   1.000
_cell.length_b   1.000
_cell.length_c   1.000
_cell.angle_alpha   90.00
_cell.angle_beta   90.00
_cell.angle_gamma   90.00
#
_symmetry.space_group_name_H-M   'P 1'
#
loop_
_entity.id
_entity.type
_entity.pdbx_description
1 polymer ?
#
loop_
_entity_poly.entity_id
_entity_poly.type
_entity_poly.pdbx_seq_one_letter_code
_entity_poly.pdbx_strand_id
1 'polypeptide(L)'
;IISTGTMVDAAPSAELIKNIFFKNSPLHDGAMIVRAGRVCAAGCVLPLSGNQSLSRDLGTRHRAAVGMSESADSVLVVVSEETGSISVAIGGMLKRHLSPDMLRKLLENELLDSEKQEKSRLAAIRDMWKGGAGK
;
A
#
# COMPACT_ATOMS: atom_id res chain seq x y z
N ILE A 1 -10.92 -0.84 7.30
CA ILE A 1 -10.41 -1.72 6.22
C ILE A 1 -9.72 -2.94 6.81
N ILE A 2 -8.80 -2.76 7.75
CA ILE A 2 -8.11 -3.89 8.40
C ILE A 2 -9.10 -4.85 9.06
N SER A 3 -10.17 -4.34 9.66
CA SER A 3 -11.17 -5.16 10.32
C SER A 3 -11.97 -6.06 9.37
N THR A 4 -11.93 -5.80 8.07
CA THR A 4 -12.63 -6.64 7.07
C THR A 4 -11.83 -7.89 6.69
N GLY A 5 -10.56 -7.95 7.05
CA GLY A 5 -9.70 -9.06 6.72
C GLY A 5 -9.28 -9.88 7.93
N THR A 6 -8.29 -10.74 7.72
CA THR A 6 -7.70 -11.56 8.76
C THR A 6 -6.42 -10.90 9.28
N MET A 7 -6.31 -10.75 10.59
CA MET A 7 -5.11 -10.21 11.22
C MET A 7 -3.94 -11.18 11.05
N VAL A 8 -2.80 -10.68 10.59
CA VAL A 8 -1.59 -11.48 10.37
C VAL A 8 -0.50 -11.11 11.38
N ASP A 9 -0.20 -9.83 11.51
CA ASP A 9 0.82 -9.29 12.43
C ASP A 9 2.16 -10.01 12.33
N ALA A 10 2.80 -9.91 11.19
CA ALA A 10 4.05 -10.61 10.91
C ALA A 10 5.04 -9.71 10.18
N ALA A 11 6.34 -10.04 10.30
CA ALA A 11 7.37 -9.41 9.50
C ALA A 11 7.18 -9.78 8.02
N PRO A 12 7.29 -8.81 7.10
CA PRO A 12 7.17 -9.11 5.68
C PRO A 12 8.35 -9.93 5.17
N SER A 13 8.07 -10.89 4.32
CA SER A 13 9.07 -11.67 3.60
C SER A 13 8.49 -12.07 2.24
N ALA A 14 9.36 -12.38 1.29
CA ALA A 14 8.92 -12.84 -0.02
C ALA A 14 8.09 -14.13 0.11
N GLU A 15 8.49 -15.03 0.98
CA GLU A 15 7.81 -16.30 1.21
C GLU A 15 6.40 -16.09 1.78
N LEU A 16 6.26 -15.20 2.76
CA LEU A 16 4.95 -14.90 3.35
C LEU A 16 4.01 -14.28 2.31
N ILE A 17 4.51 -13.31 1.56
CA ILE A 17 3.71 -12.62 0.54
C ILE A 17 3.30 -13.60 -0.56
N LYS A 18 4.18 -14.47 -1.02
CA LYS A 18 3.86 -15.50 -2.00
C LYS A 18 2.79 -16.45 -1.48
N ASN A 19 2.85 -16.83 -0.21
CA ASN A 19 1.84 -17.70 0.42
C ASN A 19 0.49 -17.02 0.52
N ILE A 20 0.46 -15.75 0.91
CA ILE A 20 -0.80 -15.00 1.01
C ILE A 20 -1.49 -14.92 -0.36
N PHE A 21 -0.73 -14.63 -1.41
CA PHE A 21 -1.27 -14.43 -2.76
C PHE A 21 -1.24 -15.69 -3.63
N PHE A 22 -0.89 -16.82 -3.06
CA PHE A 22 -0.94 -18.08 -3.80
C PHE A 22 -2.37 -18.35 -4.27
N LYS A 23 -2.52 -18.71 -5.54
CA LYS A 23 -3.83 -18.94 -6.13
C LYS A 23 -4.63 -19.95 -5.31
N ASN A 24 -5.87 -19.59 -5.00
CA ASN A 24 -6.80 -20.37 -4.18
C ASN A 24 -6.44 -20.46 -2.69
N SER A 25 -5.44 -19.73 -2.21
CA SER A 25 -5.26 -19.61 -0.77
C SER A 25 -6.43 -18.82 -0.17
N PRO A 26 -6.80 -19.09 1.09
CA PRO A 26 -7.94 -18.38 1.71
C PRO A 26 -7.80 -16.86 1.76
N LEU A 27 -6.58 -16.35 1.74
CA LEU A 27 -6.30 -14.91 1.88
C LEU A 27 -5.91 -14.22 0.57
N HIS A 28 -5.91 -14.94 -0.57
CA HIS A 28 -5.42 -14.37 -1.83
C HIS A 28 -6.37 -13.30 -2.41
N ASP A 29 -7.65 -13.42 -2.14
CA ASP A 29 -8.66 -12.51 -2.67
C ASP A 29 -8.88 -11.38 -1.67
N GLY A 30 -8.43 -10.19 -2.04
CA GLY A 30 -8.44 -9.03 -1.18
C GLY A 30 -7.07 -8.37 -1.09
N ALA A 31 -6.95 -7.39 -0.22
CA ALA A 31 -5.74 -6.62 -0.04
C ALA A 31 -4.93 -7.09 1.17
N MET A 32 -3.61 -7.08 1.02
CA MET A 32 -2.68 -7.21 2.13
C MET A 32 -2.27 -5.81 2.58
N ILE A 33 -2.36 -5.54 3.87
CA ILE A 33 -2.03 -4.23 4.44
C ILE A 33 -0.68 -4.32 5.17
N VAL A 34 0.23 -3.44 4.76
CA VAL A 34 1.54 -3.27 5.42
C VAL A 34 1.56 -1.91 6.09
N ARG A 35 1.89 -1.89 7.37
CA ARG A 35 1.98 -0.66 8.16
C ARG A 35 3.12 -0.79 9.16
N ALA A 36 3.92 0.29 9.30
CA ALA A 36 5.04 0.33 10.24
C ALA A 36 6.00 -0.86 10.08
N GLY A 37 6.26 -1.27 8.84
CA GLY A 37 7.17 -2.36 8.52
C GLY A 37 6.64 -3.75 8.84
N ARG A 38 5.33 -3.92 9.07
CA ARG A 38 4.72 -5.22 9.37
C ARG A 38 3.53 -5.49 8.47
N VAL A 39 3.32 -6.76 8.13
CA VAL A 39 2.09 -7.22 7.49
C VAL A 39 1.01 -7.26 8.57
N CYS A 40 0.10 -6.31 8.54
CA CYS A 40 -0.96 -6.19 9.56
C CYS A 40 -2.09 -7.18 9.33
N ALA A 41 -2.57 -7.25 8.08
CA ALA A 41 -3.75 -8.04 7.73
C ALA A 41 -3.71 -8.44 6.26
N ALA A 42 -4.50 -9.43 5.90
CA ALA A 42 -4.66 -9.88 4.52
C ALA A 42 -6.13 -10.22 4.25
N GLY A 43 -6.50 -10.35 2.99
CA GLY A 43 -7.89 -10.59 2.60
C GLY A 43 -8.82 -9.42 2.91
N CYS A 44 -8.27 -8.19 2.99
CA CYS A 44 -9.04 -7.01 3.33
C CYS A 44 -9.83 -6.48 2.14
N VAL A 45 -10.99 -5.89 2.41
CA VAL A 45 -11.84 -5.26 1.39
C VAL A 45 -11.51 -3.78 1.32
N LEU A 46 -11.25 -3.30 0.11
CA LEU A 46 -10.99 -1.88 -0.16
C LEU A 46 -12.21 -1.25 -0.86
N PRO A 47 -12.41 0.08 -0.69
CA PRO A 47 -13.45 0.78 -1.43
C PRO A 47 -13.12 0.82 -2.93
N LEU A 48 -14.13 0.63 -3.78
CA LEU A 48 -13.95 0.75 -5.21
C LEU A 48 -14.01 2.23 -5.64
N SER A 49 -13.18 2.59 -6.62
CA SER A 49 -13.22 3.93 -7.18
C SER A 49 -14.51 4.15 -7.97
N GLY A 50 -15.14 5.31 -7.74
CA GLY A 50 -16.24 5.80 -8.56
C GLY A 50 -15.79 6.57 -9.80
N ASN A 51 -14.50 6.67 -10.06
CA ASN A 51 -13.94 7.43 -11.16
C ASN A 51 -14.30 6.80 -12.50
N GLN A 52 -15.16 7.46 -13.26
CA GLN A 52 -15.62 6.99 -14.56
C GLN A 52 -14.57 7.15 -15.67
N SER A 53 -13.53 7.94 -15.43
CA SER A 53 -12.45 8.11 -16.40
C SER A 53 -11.45 6.95 -16.39
N LEU A 54 -11.55 6.03 -15.43
CA LEU A 54 -10.73 4.82 -15.44
C LEU A 54 -11.08 3.95 -16.64
N SER A 55 -10.05 3.33 -17.22
CA SER A 55 -10.21 2.43 -18.36
C SER A 55 -11.18 1.30 -18.02
N ARG A 56 -12.04 0.95 -18.98
CA ARG A 56 -13.04 -0.12 -18.80
C ARG A 56 -12.42 -1.51 -18.72
N ASP A 57 -11.19 -1.67 -19.21
CA ASP A 57 -10.47 -2.94 -19.12
C ASP A 57 -9.90 -3.22 -17.72
N LEU A 58 -9.97 -2.24 -16.81
CA LEU A 58 -9.50 -2.42 -15.45
C LEU A 58 -10.47 -3.26 -14.64
N GLY A 59 -9.93 -4.28 -13.98
CA GLY A 59 -10.71 -5.16 -13.10
C GLY A 59 -10.95 -4.55 -11.72
N THR A 60 -11.62 -5.33 -10.88
CA THR A 60 -12.00 -4.95 -9.52
C THR A 60 -10.79 -4.58 -8.67
N ARG A 61 -9.67 -5.31 -8.80
CA ARG A 61 -8.47 -5.05 -8.00
C ARG A 61 -7.87 -3.68 -8.29
N HIS A 62 -7.81 -3.29 -9.56
CA HIS A 62 -7.29 -1.98 -9.95
C HIS A 62 -8.20 -0.87 -9.45
N ARG A 63 -9.51 -1.05 -9.56
CA ARG A 63 -10.49 -0.09 -9.06
C ARG A 63 -10.45 0.05 -7.55
N ALA A 64 -10.24 -1.05 -6.85
CA ALA A 64 -10.06 -1.04 -5.40
C ALA A 64 -8.80 -0.28 -4.99
N ALA A 65 -7.70 -0.50 -5.69
CA ALA A 65 -6.45 0.22 -5.41
C ALA A 65 -6.58 1.71 -5.64
N VAL A 66 -7.18 2.14 -6.76
CA VAL A 66 -7.43 3.55 -7.04
C VAL A 66 -8.36 4.15 -5.98
N GLY A 67 -9.43 3.44 -5.63
CA GLY A 67 -10.39 3.89 -4.61
C GLY A 67 -9.73 4.14 -3.26
N MET A 68 -8.89 3.22 -2.81
CA MET A 68 -8.15 3.39 -1.55
C MET A 68 -7.17 4.55 -1.64
N SER A 69 -6.49 4.72 -2.77
CA SER A 69 -5.52 5.81 -2.96
C SER A 69 -6.16 7.19 -3.00
N GLU A 70 -7.46 7.28 -3.32
CA GLU A 70 -8.20 8.55 -3.31
C GLU A 70 -8.45 9.06 -1.89
N SER A 71 -8.65 8.15 -0.94
CA SER A 71 -9.10 8.48 0.41
C SER A 71 -8.02 8.33 1.48
N ALA A 72 -6.87 7.79 1.15
CA ALA A 72 -5.79 7.56 2.12
C ALA A 72 -4.43 7.87 1.52
N ASP A 73 -3.51 8.32 2.38
CA ASP A 73 -2.11 8.54 2.01
C ASP A 73 -1.38 7.20 2.02
N SER A 74 -1.58 6.44 0.96
CA SER A 74 -1.03 5.09 0.84
C SER A 74 -0.58 4.82 -0.58
N VAL A 75 0.35 3.87 -0.71
CA VAL A 75 0.83 3.37 -1.99
C VAL A 75 0.27 1.96 -2.17
N LEU A 76 -0.43 1.73 -3.27
CA LEU A 76 -1.06 0.44 -3.54
C LEU A 76 -0.45 -0.20 -4.76
N VAL A 77 0.04 -1.42 -4.59
CA VAL A 77 0.61 -2.24 -5.66
C VAL A 77 -0.43 -3.25 -6.11
N VAL A 78 -0.68 -3.31 -7.40
CA VAL A 78 -1.62 -4.28 -8.00
C VAL A 78 -0.90 -5.09 -9.05
N VAL A 79 -1.05 -6.41 -8.98
CA VAL A 79 -0.55 -7.32 -10.01
C VAL A 79 -1.76 -7.94 -10.71
N SER A 80 -1.80 -7.79 -12.04
CA SER A 80 -2.89 -8.36 -12.83
C SER A 80 -2.87 -9.89 -12.80
N GLU A 81 -4.00 -10.50 -12.51
CA GLU A 81 -4.15 -11.96 -12.55
C GLU A 81 -3.97 -12.51 -13.97
N GLU A 82 -4.39 -11.75 -14.97
CA GLU A 82 -4.40 -12.20 -16.36
C GLU A 82 -3.01 -12.09 -17.01
N THR A 83 -2.31 -10.97 -16.76
CA THR A 83 -1.09 -10.64 -17.50
C THR A 83 0.17 -10.62 -16.65
N GLY A 84 0.04 -10.58 -15.32
CA GLY A 84 1.17 -10.34 -14.41
C GLY A 84 1.68 -8.91 -14.44
N SER A 85 1.03 -8.01 -15.14
CA SER A 85 1.42 -6.60 -15.23
C SER A 85 1.32 -5.92 -13.87
N ILE A 86 2.33 -5.13 -13.53
CA ILE A 86 2.43 -4.43 -12.25
C ILE A 86 1.92 -2.99 -12.42
N SER A 87 1.06 -2.56 -11.51
CA SER A 87 0.54 -1.20 -11.45
C SER A 87 0.65 -0.64 -10.04
N VAL A 88 0.73 0.67 -9.91
CA VAL A 88 0.76 1.36 -8.61
C VAL A 88 -0.26 2.48 -8.62
N ALA A 89 -1.08 2.55 -7.56
CA ALA A 89 -2.05 3.63 -7.35
C ALA A 89 -1.57 4.55 -6.23
N ILE A 90 -1.55 5.85 -6.51
CA ILE A 90 -1.16 6.90 -5.56
C ILE A 90 -2.05 8.12 -5.83
N GLY A 91 -2.72 8.63 -4.79
CA GLY A 91 -3.52 9.85 -4.88
C GLY A 91 -4.60 9.82 -5.96
N GLY A 92 -5.21 8.68 -6.19
CA GLY A 92 -6.23 8.48 -7.21
C GLY A 92 -5.68 8.25 -8.63
N MET A 93 -4.36 8.24 -8.80
CA MET A 93 -3.71 8.02 -10.10
C MET A 93 -3.13 6.61 -10.18
N LEU A 94 -3.28 5.99 -11.34
CA LEU A 94 -2.78 4.64 -11.60
C LEU A 94 -1.66 4.68 -12.63
N LYS A 95 -0.48 4.19 -12.25
CA LYS A 95 0.65 3.95 -13.16
C LYS A 95 0.67 2.47 -13.51
N ARG A 96 0.63 2.15 -14.81
CA ARG A 96 0.54 0.77 -15.31
C ARG A 96 1.85 0.34 -15.94
N HIS A 97 2.01 -0.97 -16.08
CA HIS A 97 3.11 -1.62 -16.82
C HIS A 97 4.50 -1.28 -16.27
N LEU A 98 4.61 -1.31 -14.94
CA LEU A 98 5.90 -1.09 -14.29
C LEU A 98 6.76 -2.34 -14.38
N SER A 99 8.07 -2.15 -14.61
CA SER A 99 9.04 -3.23 -14.40
C SER A 99 9.31 -3.43 -12.90
N PRO A 100 9.84 -4.59 -12.48
CA PRO A 100 10.25 -4.78 -11.09
C PRO A 100 11.22 -3.72 -10.59
N ASP A 101 12.17 -3.27 -11.42
CA ASP A 101 13.12 -2.23 -11.04
C ASP A 101 12.44 -0.87 -10.86
N MET A 102 11.51 -0.51 -11.75
CA MET A 102 10.74 0.72 -11.64
C MET A 102 9.87 0.70 -10.37
N LEU A 103 9.25 -0.45 -10.07
CA LEU A 103 8.47 -0.63 -8.85
C LEU A 103 9.33 -0.41 -7.61
N ARG A 104 10.52 -1.02 -7.57
CA ARG A 104 11.45 -0.87 -6.45
C ARG A 104 11.81 0.58 -6.22
N LYS A 105 12.20 1.30 -7.27
CA LYS A 105 12.57 2.73 -7.19
C LYS A 105 11.41 3.58 -6.69
N LEU A 106 10.22 3.31 -7.19
CA LEU A 106 9.02 4.06 -6.80
C LEU A 106 8.72 3.84 -5.32
N LEU A 107 8.76 2.58 -4.85
CA LEU A 107 8.52 2.26 -3.45
C LEU A 107 9.59 2.86 -2.53
N GLU A 108 10.85 2.82 -2.92
CA GLU A 108 11.93 3.44 -2.15
C GLU A 108 11.71 4.95 -2.01
N ASN A 109 11.36 5.63 -3.10
CA ASN A 109 11.11 7.07 -3.06
C ASN A 109 9.90 7.43 -2.19
N GLU A 110 8.79 6.73 -2.37
CA GLU A 110 7.55 7.05 -1.65
C GLU A 110 7.62 6.68 -0.17
N LEU A 111 8.11 5.49 0.15
CA LEU A 111 8.12 4.99 1.51
C LEU A 111 9.25 5.59 2.35
N LEU A 112 10.44 5.76 1.78
CA LEU A 112 11.56 6.38 2.48
C LEU A 112 11.33 7.86 2.71
N ASP A 113 10.76 8.59 1.76
CA ASP A 113 10.40 9.98 1.93
C ASP A 113 9.35 10.15 3.04
N SER A 114 8.38 9.26 3.10
CA SER A 114 7.38 9.24 4.17
C SER A 114 8.02 9.02 5.54
N GLU A 115 8.96 8.08 5.65
CA GLU A 115 9.71 7.85 6.88
C GLU A 115 10.54 9.05 7.29
N LYS A 116 11.21 9.69 6.34
CA LYS A 116 11.99 10.90 6.60
C LYS A 116 11.12 12.03 7.10
N GLN A 117 9.95 12.24 6.50
CA GLN A 117 9.00 13.26 6.92
C GLN A 117 8.51 12.98 8.34
N GLU A 118 8.18 11.73 8.66
CA GLU A 118 7.75 11.34 9.99
C GLU A 118 8.86 11.56 11.02
N LYS A 119 10.07 11.14 10.72
CA LYS A 119 11.23 11.38 11.59
C LYS A 119 11.48 12.86 11.81
N SER A 120 11.36 13.67 10.76
CA SER A 120 11.49 15.13 10.87
C SER A 120 10.43 15.74 11.76
N ARG A 121 9.19 15.29 11.66
CA ARG A 121 8.09 15.73 12.54
C ARG A 121 8.37 15.37 13.99
N LEU A 122 8.79 14.14 14.25
CA LEU A 122 9.10 13.68 15.61
C LEU A 122 10.29 14.44 16.18
N ALA A 123 11.33 14.69 15.39
CA ALA A 123 12.47 15.49 15.81
C ALA A 123 12.06 16.92 16.14
N ALA A 124 11.23 17.56 15.32
CA ALA A 124 10.73 18.91 15.57
C ALA A 124 9.92 18.99 16.87
N ILE A 125 9.05 18.00 17.12
CA ILE A 125 8.28 17.93 18.36
C ILE A 125 9.20 17.76 19.56
N ARG A 126 10.19 16.86 19.45
CA ARG A 126 11.16 16.63 20.53
C ARG A 126 11.97 17.90 20.84
N ASP A 127 12.40 18.63 19.81
CA ASP A 127 13.16 19.86 19.98
C ASP A 127 12.31 20.97 20.61
N MET A 128 11.05 21.06 20.25
CA MET A 128 10.09 21.96 20.91
C MET A 128 9.95 21.64 22.40
N TRP A 129 9.84 20.36 22.73
CA TRP A 129 9.75 19.91 24.12
C TRP A 129 11.01 20.27 24.94
N LYS A 130 12.19 20.01 24.36
CA LYS A 130 13.47 20.35 25.00
C LYS A 130 13.63 21.85 25.16
N GLY A 131 13.28 22.62 24.14
CA GLY A 131 13.31 24.07 24.20
C GLY A 131 12.37 24.64 25.25
N GLY A 132 11.18 24.08 25.38
CA GLY A 132 10.22 24.45 26.43
C GLY A 132 10.66 24.07 27.84
N ALA A 133 11.27 22.89 27.98
CA ALA A 133 11.74 22.39 29.26
C ALA A 133 13.05 23.04 29.73
N GLY A 134 13.88 23.50 28.78
CA GLY A 134 15.18 24.14 29.08
C GLY A 134 15.10 25.63 29.39
N LYS A 135 13.93 26.17 29.35
CA LYS A 135 13.67 27.56 29.67
C LYS A 135 12.93 27.68 30.99
#